data_605d8f9012e75683639e2c8ef88c4d23
#
_entry.id   605d8f9012e75683639e2c8ef88c4d23
#
_cell.length_a   1.000
_cell.length_b   1.000
_cell.length_c   1.000
_cell.angle_alpha   90.00
_cell.angle_beta   90.00
_cell.angle_gamma   90.00
#
_symmetry.space_group_name_H-M   'P 1'
#
loop_
_entity.id
_entity.type
_entity.pdbx_description
1 polymer ?
#
loop_
_entity_poly.entity_id
_entity_poly.type
_entity_poly.pdbx_seq_one_letter_code
_entity_poly.pdbx_strand_id
1 'polypeptide(L)' 'MKAETILAEFNKIRKDLDEDKSDLEWLTLHHAFCFISYKMGEFQAYLDDQAARGAFDEFED' A
#
# COMPACT_ATOMS: atom_id res chain seq x y z
N MET A 1 -7.47 7.86 6.16
CA MET A 1 -6.96 7.02 5.03
C MET A 1 -7.27 5.56 5.29
N LYS A 2 -7.93 4.92 4.36
CA LYS A 2 -8.27 3.50 4.50
C LYS A 2 -7.18 2.63 3.88
N ALA A 3 -6.86 1.53 4.55
CA ALA A 3 -5.88 0.58 4.04
C ALA A 3 -6.26 0.06 2.67
N GLU A 4 -7.55 -0.12 2.43
CA GLU A 4 -8.05 -0.59 1.13
C GLU A 4 -7.69 0.38 0.01
N THR A 5 -7.75 1.68 0.28
CA THR A 5 -7.40 2.71 -0.70
C THR A 5 -5.92 2.61 -1.07
N ILE A 6 -5.07 2.46 -0.06
CA ILE A 6 -3.63 2.31 -0.27
C ILE A 6 -3.34 1.04 -1.07
N LEU A 7 -4.00 -0.06 -0.72
CA LEU A 7 -3.78 -1.32 -1.43
C LEU A 7 -4.26 -1.27 -2.87
N ALA A 8 -5.37 -0.58 -3.13
CA ALA A 8 -5.86 -0.43 -4.49
C ALA A 8 -4.87 0.34 -5.35
N GLU A 9 -4.32 1.42 -4.81
CA GLU A 9 -3.31 2.21 -5.51
C GLU A 9 -2.03 1.41 -5.72
N PHE A 10 -1.62 0.67 -4.71
CA PHE A 10 -0.45 -0.19 -4.76
C PHE A 10 -0.59 -1.23 -5.86
N ASN A 11 -1.75 -1.86 -5.93
CA ASN A 11 -2.03 -2.87 -6.96
C ASN A 11 -2.01 -2.25 -8.36
N LYS A 12 -2.52 -1.03 -8.49
CA LYS A 12 -2.51 -0.31 -9.75
C LYS A 12 -1.07 -0.05 -10.22
N ILE A 13 -0.22 0.41 -9.32
CA ILE A 13 1.18 0.66 -9.64
C ILE A 13 1.87 -0.64 -10.04
N ARG A 14 1.60 -1.71 -9.32
CA ARG A 14 2.19 -3.01 -9.61
C ARG A 14 1.80 -3.50 -11.01
N LYS A 15 0.55 -3.27 -11.40
CA LYS A 15 0.09 -3.67 -12.73
C LYS A 15 0.69 -2.83 -13.84
N ASP A 16 1.02 -1.58 -13.56
CA ASP A 16 1.64 -0.69 -14.53
C ASP A 16 3.10 -1.04 -14.78
N LEU A 17 3.74 -1.71 -13.84
CA LEU A 17 5.07 -2.24 -14.06
C LEU A 17 4.98 -3.45 -14.97
N ASP A 18 6.01 -3.64 -15.76
CA ASP A 18 6.05 -4.76 -16.68
C ASP A 18 5.83 -6.07 -15.93
N GLU A 19 5.17 -6.99 -16.59
CA GLU A 19 4.81 -8.28 -16.00
C GLU A 19 5.99 -9.22 -15.82
N ASP A 20 7.20 -8.75 -16.01
CA ASP A 20 8.39 -9.57 -15.80
C ASP A 20 8.55 -9.81 -14.30
N LYS A 21 8.18 -11.01 -13.88
CA LYS A 21 8.22 -11.39 -12.48
C LYS A 21 9.62 -11.51 -11.93
N SER A 22 10.62 -11.41 -12.76
CA SER A 22 12.02 -11.40 -12.32
C SER A 22 12.52 -9.99 -12.06
N ASP A 23 11.74 -8.96 -12.39
CA ASP A 23 12.09 -7.59 -12.13
C ASP A 23 12.04 -7.31 -10.63
N LEU A 24 13.14 -6.78 -10.10
CA LEU A 24 13.22 -6.49 -8.67
C LEU A 24 12.15 -5.51 -8.21
N GLU A 25 11.83 -4.50 -9.02
CA GLU A 25 10.78 -3.55 -8.67
C GLU A 25 9.43 -4.25 -8.54
N TRP A 26 9.11 -5.13 -9.49
CA TRP A 26 7.86 -5.88 -9.43
C TRP A 26 7.82 -6.77 -8.19
N LEU A 27 8.91 -7.49 -7.93
CA LEU A 27 8.99 -8.37 -6.76
C LEU A 27 8.84 -7.60 -5.46
N THR A 28 9.50 -6.44 -5.39
CA THR A 28 9.41 -5.59 -4.20
C THR A 28 7.98 -5.18 -3.93
N LEU A 29 7.30 -4.67 -4.95
CA LEU A 29 5.92 -4.22 -4.80
C LEU A 29 4.99 -5.39 -4.52
N HIS A 30 5.21 -6.51 -5.18
CA HIS A 30 4.37 -7.69 -5.00
C HIS A 30 4.42 -8.20 -3.55
N HIS A 31 5.63 -8.34 -3.02
CA HIS A 31 5.78 -8.86 -1.66
C HIS A 31 5.33 -7.85 -0.61
N ALA A 32 5.54 -6.57 -0.85
CA ALA A 32 5.02 -5.54 0.05
C ALA A 32 3.50 -5.57 0.07
N PHE A 33 2.88 -5.70 -1.10
CA PHE A 33 1.43 -5.82 -1.21
C PHE A 33 0.92 -7.04 -0.44
N CYS A 34 1.58 -8.17 -0.63
CA CYS A 34 1.20 -9.41 0.05
C CYS A 34 1.32 -9.28 1.56
N PHE A 35 2.40 -8.67 2.05
CA PHE A 35 2.61 -8.48 3.47
C PHE A 35 1.52 -7.57 4.07
N ILE A 36 1.25 -6.46 3.42
CA ILE A 36 0.23 -5.53 3.88
C ILE A 36 -1.14 -6.19 3.91
N SER A 37 -1.47 -6.97 2.86
CA SER A 37 -2.73 -7.70 2.81
C SER A 37 -2.85 -8.70 3.95
N TYR A 38 -1.75 -9.36 4.28
CA TYR A 38 -1.71 -10.31 5.38
C TYR A 38 -1.90 -9.62 6.74
N LYS A 39 -1.35 -8.42 6.89
CA LYS A 39 -1.39 -7.65 8.13
C LYS A 39 -2.35 -6.48 8.06
N MET A 40 -3.49 -6.67 7.41
CA MET A 40 -4.41 -5.57 7.11
C MET A 40 -4.85 -4.78 8.34
N GLY A 41 -5.17 -5.47 9.42
CA GLY A 41 -5.62 -4.82 10.66
C GLY A 41 -4.53 -3.96 11.28
N GLU A 42 -3.31 -4.47 11.30
CA GLU A 42 -2.17 -3.73 11.83
C GLU A 42 -1.82 -2.55 10.94
N PHE A 43 -1.93 -2.73 9.64
CA PHE A 43 -1.67 -1.66 8.69
C PHE A 43 -2.71 -0.54 8.85
N GLN A 44 -3.99 -0.88 9.02
CA GLN A 44 -5.01 0.13 9.24
C GLN A 44 -4.75 0.90 10.53
N ALA A 45 -4.35 0.22 11.59
CA ALA A 45 -4.01 0.89 12.85
C ALA A 45 -2.84 1.85 12.67
N TYR A 46 -1.84 1.45 11.89
CA TYR A 46 -0.72 2.32 11.56
C TYR A 46 -1.20 3.56 10.81
N LEU A 47 -2.07 3.38 9.82
CA LEU A 47 -2.59 4.51 9.04
C LEU A 47 -3.40 5.45 9.93
N ASP A 48 -4.20 4.90 10.85
CA ASP A 48 -4.99 5.73 11.76
C ASP A 48 -4.09 6.57 12.65
N ASP A 49 -2.98 6.00 13.13
CA ASP A 49 -2.01 6.71 13.94
C ASP A 49 -1.35 7.83 13.12
N GLN A 50 -0.99 7.54 11.88
CA GLN A 50 -0.38 8.55 11.01
C GLN A 50 -1.36 9.66 10.69
N ALA A 51 -2.62 9.33 10.49
CA ALA A 51 -3.65 10.33 10.23
C ALA A 51 -3.81 11.26 11.44
N ALA A 52 -3.76 10.71 12.65
CA ALA A 52 -3.84 11.49 13.88
C ALA A 52 -2.65 12.44 14.02
N ARG A 53 -1.53 12.11 13.39
CA ARG A 53 -0.33 12.97 13.40
C ARG A 53 -0.28 13.95 12.23
N GLY A 54 -1.31 13.97 11.39
CA GLY A 54 -1.40 14.87 10.27
C GLY A 54 -0.68 14.43 9.02
N ALA A 55 -0.26 13.18 8.95
CA ALA A 55 0.51 12.67 7.80
C ALA A 55 -0.26 12.71 6.49
N PHE A 56 -1.60 12.69 6.55
CA PHE A 56 -2.44 12.63 5.36
C PHE A 56 -3.26 13.88 5.13
N ASP A 57 -2.86 15.00 5.73
CA ASP A 57 -3.63 16.25 5.59
C ASP A 57 -3.78 16.67 4.13
N GLU A 58 -2.78 16.39 3.30
CA GLU A 58 -2.83 16.72 1.87
C GLU A 58 -3.67 15.74 1.05
N PHE A 59 -4.02 14.61 1.64
CA PHE A 59 -4.72 13.55 0.94
C PHE A 59 -6.07 13.24 1.58
N GLU A 60 -6.65 14.20 2.26
CA GLU A 60 -7.89 13.98 2.95
C GLU A 60 -9.00 13.52 2.04
N ASP A 61 -9.68 12.49 2.49
CA ASP A 61 -10.81 11.90 1.78
C ASP A 61 -12.04 12.80 1.85
#